data_f343cbff87015fef6dd12afa4f8937d8
#
_entry.id   f343cbff87015fef6dd12afa4f8937d8
#
_cell.length_a   1.000
_cell.length_b   1.000
_cell.length_c   1.000
_cell.angle_alpha   90.00
_cell.angle_beta   90.00
_cell.angle_gamma   90.00
#
_symmetry.space_group_name_H-M   'P 1'
#
loop_
_entity.id
_entity.type
_entity.pdbx_description
1 polymer ?
#
loop_
_entity_poly.entity_id
_entity_poly.type
_entity_poly.pdbx_seq_one_letter_code
_entity_poly.pdbx_strand_id
1 'polypeptide(L)'
;MKIESKLENNALLIHVNFNATEKIEDLEEFKLLVQSSGLIPQHVVQTTRNTPTAKYFIGTGKLTEIKELLNHDPVSVILVNHNLSPAQSRNLEAALGCRVIDRTELILDIFAQRARTFEGMLQVELAQLKHLSTRLVRGWTHLERQKGGIGLRGPGEAQLETDRRLIKKRISTINARLDKVAEQRNQNRRARQNQRTPCVALIGYTNAGKSTLFNRLTRSEVYVADQLFATLDPTSRRCYIPELGNIILIDTVGFIRHLPPDLVKAFKATLEETIQADLLLHVIDQHDPKRHEQKEAVRDIIDELGAGDLPMLEVYNKIDLLPGTTAETYSDENGKPVRVQLSSRSGEGIPLLYAALKDLLSNTVE
;
A
#
# COMPACT_ATOMS: atom_id res chain seq x y z
N MET A 1 16.15 -26.21 -22.26
CA MET A 1 15.21 -25.12 -22.60
C MET A 1 13.84 -25.18 -21.88
N LYS A 2 13.49 -26.22 -21.13
CA LYS A 2 12.22 -26.32 -20.35
C LYS A 2 12.38 -26.04 -18.83
N ILE A 3 13.60 -25.89 -18.34
CA ILE A 3 13.88 -25.69 -16.91
C ILE A 3 13.93 -24.19 -16.58
N GLU A 4 14.39 -23.32 -17.49
CA GLU A 4 14.48 -21.88 -17.28
C GLU A 4 13.12 -21.20 -17.14
N SER A 5 12.10 -21.66 -17.88
CA SER A 5 10.75 -21.06 -17.81
C SER A 5 9.97 -21.38 -16.52
N LYS A 6 10.43 -22.34 -15.70
CA LYS A 6 9.80 -22.70 -14.41
C LYS A 6 10.35 -21.89 -13.24
N LEU A 7 11.52 -21.26 -13.40
CA LEU A 7 12.19 -20.47 -12.37
C LEU A 7 11.76 -19.01 -12.33
N GLU A 8 11.18 -18.49 -13.41
CA GLU A 8 10.96 -17.04 -13.60
C GLU A 8 10.10 -16.36 -12.52
N ASN A 9 9.22 -17.11 -11.82
CA ASN A 9 8.29 -16.53 -10.85
C ASN A 9 8.40 -17.12 -9.44
N ASN A 10 9.34 -18.01 -9.18
CA ASN A 10 9.45 -18.68 -7.89
C ASN A 10 10.24 -17.82 -6.90
N ALA A 11 9.72 -17.69 -5.68
CA ALA A 11 10.32 -16.90 -4.62
C ALA A 11 10.53 -17.69 -3.33
N LEU A 12 11.64 -17.41 -2.63
CA LEU A 12 11.87 -17.82 -1.25
C LEU A 12 11.54 -16.64 -0.33
N LEU A 13 10.67 -16.88 0.64
CA LEU A 13 10.24 -15.89 1.63
C LEU A 13 11.03 -16.04 2.92
N ILE A 14 11.59 -14.95 3.43
CA ILE A 14 12.23 -14.88 4.74
C ILE A 14 11.35 -14.02 5.65
N HIS A 15 10.90 -14.62 6.74
CA HIS A 15 10.13 -13.96 7.78
C HIS A 15 10.83 -14.08 9.13
N VAL A 16 11.06 -12.94 9.79
CA VAL A 16 11.73 -12.89 11.10
C VAL A 16 10.74 -12.40 12.13
N ASN A 17 10.44 -13.23 13.13
CA ASN A 17 9.66 -12.81 14.29
C ASN A 17 10.57 -12.18 15.34
N PHE A 18 10.28 -10.95 15.76
CA PHE A 18 11.00 -10.27 16.82
C PHE A 18 10.20 -10.33 18.12
N ASN A 19 10.76 -10.97 19.18
CA ASN A 19 10.08 -11.17 20.46
C ASN A 19 9.81 -9.87 21.23
N ALA A 20 10.53 -8.79 20.93
CA ALA A 20 10.49 -7.53 21.67
C ALA A 20 9.56 -6.47 21.07
N THR A 21 8.89 -6.76 19.96
CA THR A 21 8.03 -5.79 19.30
C THR A 21 6.56 -6.19 19.46
N GLU A 22 5.75 -5.28 19.97
CA GLU A 22 4.28 -5.39 19.98
C GLU A 22 3.67 -5.49 18.58
N LYS A 23 4.45 -5.15 17.55
CA LYS A 23 4.04 -5.16 16.14
C LYS A 23 4.59 -6.41 15.45
N ILE A 24 3.86 -7.52 15.56
CA ILE A 24 4.17 -8.75 14.83
C ILE A 24 3.79 -8.52 13.36
N GLU A 25 4.77 -8.62 12.48
CA GLU A 25 4.49 -8.63 11.04
C GLU A 25 3.74 -9.92 10.67
N ASP A 26 2.80 -9.80 9.75
CA ASP A 26 1.96 -10.91 9.36
C ASP A 26 2.56 -11.68 8.19
N LEU A 27 2.84 -12.96 8.39
CA LEU A 27 3.34 -13.83 7.33
C LEU A 27 2.28 -14.08 6.25
N GLU A 28 1.01 -14.21 6.62
CA GLU A 28 -0.06 -14.45 5.66
C GLU A 28 -0.29 -13.22 4.78
N GLU A 29 -0.26 -12.02 5.38
CA GLU A 29 -0.29 -10.77 4.62
C GLU A 29 0.89 -10.68 3.65
N PHE A 30 2.09 -11.09 4.09
CA PHE A 30 3.28 -11.09 3.24
C PHE A 30 3.16 -12.06 2.07
N LYS A 31 2.60 -13.26 2.28
CA LYS A 31 2.32 -14.20 1.19
C LYS A 31 1.35 -13.60 0.17
N LEU A 32 0.31 -12.91 0.63
CA LEU A 32 -0.63 -12.21 -0.26
C LEU A 32 0.04 -11.07 -1.04
N LEU A 33 0.98 -10.32 -0.42
CA LEU A 33 1.80 -9.33 -1.12
C LEU A 33 2.61 -9.97 -2.25
N VAL A 34 3.29 -11.08 -1.96
CA VAL A 34 4.09 -11.81 -2.94
C VAL A 34 3.23 -12.29 -4.11
N GLN A 35 2.08 -12.88 -3.83
CA GLN A 35 1.14 -13.30 -4.87
C GLN A 35 0.60 -12.12 -5.69
N SER A 36 0.40 -10.97 -5.04
CA SER A 36 -0.06 -9.73 -5.71
C SER A 36 0.97 -9.15 -6.67
N SER A 37 2.27 -9.46 -6.50
CA SER A 37 3.34 -9.12 -7.43
C SER A 37 3.48 -10.10 -8.61
N GLY A 38 2.72 -11.20 -8.62
CA GLY A 38 2.80 -12.24 -9.64
C GLY A 38 3.88 -13.30 -9.34
N LEU A 39 4.52 -13.25 -8.17
CA LEU A 39 5.48 -14.25 -7.72
C LEU A 39 4.78 -15.39 -6.98
N ILE A 40 5.38 -16.56 -7.02
CA ILE A 40 4.90 -17.78 -6.38
C ILE A 40 5.77 -18.08 -5.16
N PRO A 41 5.22 -18.05 -3.93
CA PRO A 41 5.97 -18.42 -2.73
C PRO A 41 6.25 -19.92 -2.73
N GLN A 42 7.46 -20.32 -3.14
CA GLN A 42 7.88 -21.70 -3.20
C GLN A 42 8.36 -22.20 -1.84
N HIS A 43 9.17 -21.39 -1.15
CA HIS A 43 9.71 -21.70 0.17
C HIS A 43 9.43 -20.57 1.15
N VAL A 44 9.17 -20.94 2.40
CA VAL A 44 8.97 -20.00 3.50
C VAL A 44 9.92 -20.36 4.64
N VAL A 45 10.89 -19.50 4.90
CA VAL A 45 11.84 -19.65 5.98
C VAL A 45 11.49 -18.70 7.10
N GLN A 46 11.15 -19.24 8.26
CA GLN A 46 10.84 -18.47 9.46
C GLN A 46 11.97 -18.58 10.48
N THR A 47 12.20 -17.49 11.20
CA THR A 47 13.15 -17.46 12.31
C THR A 47 12.67 -16.47 13.38
N THR A 48 13.04 -16.75 14.63
CA THR A 48 12.72 -15.84 15.75
C THR A 48 14.03 -15.25 16.28
N ARG A 49 14.04 -13.95 16.55
CA ARG A 49 15.20 -13.22 17.08
C ARG A 49 14.74 -12.08 17.99
N ASN A 50 15.64 -11.62 18.86
CA ASN A 50 15.40 -10.42 19.66
C ASN A 50 15.75 -9.14 18.88
N THR A 51 16.80 -9.19 18.06
CA THR A 51 17.26 -8.06 17.24
C THR A 51 17.81 -8.55 15.89
N PRO A 52 17.71 -7.75 14.83
CA PRO A 52 18.31 -8.07 13.54
C PRO A 52 19.84 -8.05 13.63
N THR A 53 20.52 -8.95 12.90
CA THR A 53 21.99 -8.87 12.82
C THR A 53 22.42 -7.73 11.90
N ALA A 54 23.50 -7.04 12.25
CA ALA A 54 24.00 -5.92 11.46
C ALA A 54 24.42 -6.33 10.04
N LYS A 55 24.96 -7.55 9.86
CA LYS A 55 25.55 -8.00 8.60
C LYS A 55 24.52 -8.58 7.63
N TYR A 56 23.65 -9.49 8.10
CA TYR A 56 22.76 -10.29 7.25
C TYR A 56 21.29 -10.17 7.62
N PHE A 57 20.92 -9.34 8.61
CA PHE A 57 19.59 -9.30 9.19
C PHE A 57 19.19 -10.59 9.94
N ILE A 58 19.44 -11.74 9.33
CA ILE A 58 19.26 -13.10 9.88
C ILE A 58 20.58 -13.65 10.50
N GLY A 59 20.47 -14.76 11.24
CA GLY A 59 21.65 -15.45 11.79
C GLY A 59 22.41 -16.25 10.74
N THR A 60 23.70 -16.51 11.01
CA THR A 60 24.57 -17.29 10.12
C THR A 60 24.09 -18.72 9.89
N GLY A 61 23.56 -19.38 10.94
CA GLY A 61 22.97 -20.73 10.80
C GLY A 61 21.77 -20.76 9.84
N LYS A 62 20.87 -19.76 9.95
CA LYS A 62 19.74 -19.65 9.04
C LYS A 62 20.18 -19.29 7.62
N LEU A 63 21.26 -18.51 7.47
CA LEU A 63 21.87 -18.22 6.17
C LEU A 63 22.39 -19.49 5.49
N THR A 64 23.04 -20.39 6.24
CA THR A 64 23.54 -21.68 5.73
C THR A 64 22.38 -22.58 5.29
N GLU A 65 21.32 -22.68 6.10
CA GLU A 65 20.09 -23.43 5.78
C GLU A 65 19.46 -22.95 4.47
N ILE A 66 19.32 -21.63 4.29
CA ILE A 66 18.80 -21.05 3.05
C ILE A 66 19.70 -21.37 1.86
N LYS A 67 21.02 -21.34 2.05
CA LYS A 67 21.98 -21.65 1.00
C LYS A 67 21.89 -23.10 0.53
N GLU A 68 21.76 -24.02 1.46
CA GLU A 68 21.55 -25.45 1.16
C GLU A 68 20.24 -25.66 0.41
N LEU A 69 19.16 -25.00 0.85
CA LEU A 69 17.86 -25.05 0.20
C LEU A 69 17.91 -24.55 -1.24
N LEU A 70 18.56 -23.41 -1.49
CA LEU A 70 18.74 -22.84 -2.83
C LEU A 70 19.59 -23.70 -3.76
N ASN A 71 20.55 -24.48 -3.21
CA ASN A 71 21.34 -25.41 -3.99
C ASN A 71 20.51 -26.62 -4.49
N HIS A 72 19.51 -27.04 -3.71
CA HIS A 72 18.61 -28.14 -4.07
C HIS A 72 17.45 -27.67 -4.94
N ASP A 73 16.88 -26.52 -4.61
CA ASP A 73 15.70 -25.99 -5.26
C ASP A 73 15.85 -24.47 -5.49
N PRO A 74 16.46 -24.07 -6.60
CA PRO A 74 16.76 -22.68 -6.89
C PRO A 74 15.49 -21.86 -7.15
N VAL A 75 15.52 -20.59 -6.73
CA VAL A 75 14.44 -19.60 -6.95
C VAL A 75 14.96 -18.39 -7.72
N SER A 76 14.06 -17.62 -8.31
CA SER A 76 14.42 -16.40 -9.04
C SER A 76 14.74 -15.22 -8.11
N VAL A 77 14.12 -15.19 -6.93
CA VAL A 77 14.22 -14.05 -5.99
C VAL A 77 13.99 -14.49 -4.55
N ILE A 78 14.66 -13.82 -3.64
CA ILE A 78 14.44 -13.93 -2.20
C ILE A 78 13.73 -12.67 -1.72
N LEU A 79 12.64 -12.85 -1.00
CA LEU A 79 11.82 -11.78 -0.45
C LEU A 79 11.92 -11.76 1.07
N VAL A 80 12.18 -10.59 1.64
CA VAL A 80 12.30 -10.43 3.10
C VAL A 80 11.15 -9.57 3.61
N ASN A 81 10.37 -10.10 4.57
CA ASN A 81 9.21 -9.41 5.15
C ASN A 81 9.59 -8.29 6.11
N HIS A 82 10.69 -7.59 5.86
CA HIS A 82 11.18 -6.47 6.65
C HIS A 82 11.95 -5.51 5.76
N ASN A 83 12.16 -4.30 6.27
CA ASN A 83 13.04 -3.34 5.59
C ASN A 83 14.51 -3.68 5.88
N LEU A 84 15.29 -3.82 4.83
CA LEU A 84 16.72 -4.09 4.92
C LEU A 84 17.52 -2.80 4.77
N SER A 85 18.60 -2.69 5.53
CA SER A 85 19.61 -1.70 5.19
C SER A 85 20.32 -2.08 3.87
N PRO A 86 20.82 -1.10 3.11
CA PRO A 86 21.54 -1.36 1.85
C PRO A 86 22.72 -2.32 2.01
N ALA A 87 23.39 -2.32 3.18
CA ALA A 87 24.47 -3.23 3.50
C ALA A 87 23.96 -4.67 3.72
N GLN A 88 22.85 -4.83 4.42
CA GLN A 88 22.25 -6.15 4.66
C GLN A 88 21.76 -6.78 3.35
N SER A 89 21.07 -6.02 2.50
CA SER A 89 20.61 -6.49 1.19
C SER A 89 21.77 -7.01 0.34
N ARG A 90 22.83 -6.21 0.17
CA ARG A 90 24.05 -6.64 -0.58
C ARG A 90 24.76 -7.84 0.02
N ASN A 91 24.89 -7.88 1.35
CA ASN A 91 25.54 -8.99 2.02
C ASN A 91 24.75 -10.29 1.84
N LEU A 92 23.41 -10.22 1.88
CA LEU A 92 22.54 -11.36 1.61
C LEU A 92 22.67 -11.81 0.15
N GLU A 93 22.60 -10.89 -0.81
CA GLU A 93 22.76 -11.21 -2.23
C GLU A 93 24.11 -11.84 -2.54
N ALA A 94 25.20 -11.27 -2.01
CA ALA A 94 26.54 -11.81 -2.19
C ALA A 94 26.70 -13.20 -1.54
N ALA A 95 26.05 -13.43 -0.40
CA ALA A 95 26.16 -14.72 0.29
C ALA A 95 25.29 -15.81 -0.32
N LEU A 96 24.10 -15.45 -0.84
CA LEU A 96 23.12 -16.40 -1.37
C LEU A 96 23.17 -16.55 -2.90
N GLY A 97 23.87 -15.65 -3.60
CA GLY A 97 23.96 -15.68 -5.07
C GLY A 97 22.62 -15.45 -5.78
N CYS A 98 21.66 -14.84 -5.11
CA CYS A 98 20.31 -14.61 -5.60
C CYS A 98 19.88 -13.17 -5.26
N ARG A 99 19.05 -12.55 -6.11
CA ARG A 99 18.49 -11.23 -5.86
C ARG A 99 17.67 -11.22 -4.56
N VAL A 100 17.86 -10.19 -3.73
CA VAL A 100 17.15 -10.02 -2.48
C VAL A 100 16.33 -8.73 -2.52
N ILE A 101 15.04 -8.84 -2.35
CA ILE A 101 14.07 -7.75 -2.35
C ILE A 101 13.47 -7.64 -0.95
N ASP A 102 13.45 -6.44 -0.38
CA ASP A 102 12.80 -6.17 0.89
C ASP A 102 11.31 -5.82 0.73
N ARG A 103 10.58 -5.73 1.85
CA ARG A 103 9.14 -5.43 1.85
C ARG A 103 8.82 -4.10 1.15
N THR A 104 9.63 -3.07 1.35
CA THR A 104 9.44 -1.76 0.70
C THR A 104 9.59 -1.85 -0.81
N GLU A 105 10.63 -2.51 -1.29
CA GLU A 105 10.86 -2.69 -2.72
C GLU A 105 9.76 -3.53 -3.37
N LEU A 106 9.29 -4.60 -2.68
CA LEU A 106 8.16 -5.41 -3.15
C LEU A 106 6.86 -4.58 -3.30
N ILE A 107 6.53 -3.74 -2.32
CA ILE A 107 5.36 -2.87 -2.40
C ILE A 107 5.50 -1.87 -3.56
N LEU A 108 6.70 -1.28 -3.75
CA LEU A 108 7.00 -0.39 -4.87
C LEU A 108 6.84 -1.08 -6.23
N ASP A 109 7.27 -2.33 -6.34
CA ASP A 109 7.12 -3.12 -7.57
C ASP A 109 5.65 -3.44 -7.86
N ILE A 110 4.85 -3.79 -6.85
CA ILE A 110 3.40 -3.97 -7.00
C ILE A 110 2.75 -2.67 -7.49
N PHE A 111 3.12 -1.54 -6.91
CA PHE A 111 2.59 -0.24 -7.30
C PHE A 111 2.99 0.14 -8.73
N ALA A 112 4.23 -0.16 -9.16
CA ALA A 112 4.67 0.07 -10.53
C ALA A 112 3.85 -0.74 -11.56
N GLN A 113 3.45 -1.95 -11.20
CA GLN A 113 2.60 -2.79 -12.05
C GLN A 113 1.14 -2.31 -12.10
N ARG A 114 0.66 -1.63 -11.04
CA ARG A 114 -0.74 -1.21 -10.89
C ARG A 114 -1.03 0.22 -11.35
N ALA A 115 -0.03 1.11 -11.33
CA ALA A 115 -0.18 2.50 -11.76
C ALA A 115 -0.58 2.56 -13.23
N ARG A 116 -1.74 3.15 -13.52
CA ARG A 116 -2.28 3.30 -14.88
C ARG A 116 -2.40 4.76 -15.28
N THR A 117 -2.64 5.65 -14.32
CA THR A 117 -2.73 7.08 -14.60
C THR A 117 -1.34 7.69 -14.75
N PHE A 118 -1.25 8.75 -15.53
CA PHE A 118 0.00 9.51 -15.68
C PHE A 118 0.54 10.00 -14.33
N GLU A 119 -0.35 10.43 -13.45
CA GLU A 119 0.02 10.89 -12.10
C GLU A 119 0.49 9.73 -11.23
N GLY A 120 -0.27 8.62 -11.17
CA GLY A 120 0.13 7.44 -10.41
C GLY A 120 1.49 6.89 -10.85
N MET A 121 1.76 6.84 -12.15
CA MET A 121 3.08 6.44 -12.68
C MET A 121 4.20 7.39 -12.22
N LEU A 122 3.96 8.72 -12.22
CA LEU A 122 4.95 9.68 -11.72
C LEU A 122 5.19 9.55 -10.21
N GLN A 123 4.14 9.31 -9.43
CA GLN A 123 4.24 9.12 -7.98
C GLN A 123 5.02 7.86 -7.63
N VAL A 124 4.76 6.75 -8.32
CA VAL A 124 5.50 5.50 -8.13
C VAL A 124 6.96 5.68 -8.56
N GLU A 125 7.24 6.28 -9.71
CA GLU A 125 8.60 6.57 -10.17
C GLU A 125 9.35 7.45 -9.15
N LEU A 126 8.69 8.47 -8.59
CA LEU A 126 9.25 9.32 -7.55
C LEU A 126 9.63 8.51 -6.31
N ALA A 127 8.76 7.63 -5.84
CA ALA A 127 9.00 6.79 -4.68
C ALA A 127 10.15 5.80 -4.91
N GLN A 128 10.18 5.15 -6.08
CA GLN A 128 11.27 4.25 -6.48
C GLN A 128 12.63 4.98 -6.55
N LEU A 129 12.67 6.18 -7.15
CA LEU A 129 13.90 6.97 -7.23
C LEU A 129 14.37 7.48 -5.86
N LYS A 130 13.46 7.86 -4.97
CA LYS A 130 13.81 8.21 -3.58
C LYS A 130 14.38 7.00 -2.85
N HIS A 131 13.72 5.85 -2.94
CA HIS A 131 14.20 4.60 -2.33
C HIS A 131 15.59 4.22 -2.87
N LEU A 132 15.78 4.24 -4.19
CA LEU A 132 17.08 3.98 -4.83
C LEU A 132 18.14 4.97 -4.39
N SER A 133 17.81 6.26 -4.28
CA SER A 133 18.73 7.30 -3.81
C SER A 133 19.27 7.01 -2.41
N THR A 134 18.44 6.53 -1.48
CA THR A 134 18.88 6.16 -0.13
C THR A 134 19.83 4.96 -0.13
N ARG A 135 19.62 4.02 -1.03
CA ARG A 135 20.47 2.83 -1.21
C ARG A 135 21.82 3.18 -1.81
N LEU A 136 21.88 4.08 -2.77
CA LEU A 136 23.15 4.55 -3.37
C LEU A 136 24.04 5.28 -2.36
N VAL A 137 23.48 6.10 -1.48
CA VAL A 137 24.27 6.86 -0.49
C VAL A 137 24.96 5.95 0.53
N ARG A 138 24.28 4.93 0.99
CA ARG A 138 24.79 4.03 2.05
C ARG A 138 25.51 2.79 1.52
N GLY A 139 25.43 2.54 0.22
CA GLY A 139 25.97 1.35 -0.41
C GLY A 139 27.48 1.35 -0.64
N TRP A 140 28.13 2.51 -0.71
CA TRP A 140 29.50 2.66 -1.24
C TRP A 140 30.53 3.17 -0.24
N THR A 141 30.15 3.51 0.98
CA THR A 141 31.11 3.99 2.02
C THR A 141 32.20 2.99 2.38
N HIS A 142 32.05 1.70 2.02
CA HIS A 142 33.09 0.70 2.22
C HIS A 142 34.15 0.65 1.11
N LEU A 143 33.86 1.12 -0.09
CA LEU A 143 34.84 1.19 -1.19
C LEU A 143 35.82 2.36 -1.01
N GLU A 144 35.45 3.40 -0.31
CA GLU A 144 36.30 4.54 0.04
C GLU A 144 37.49 4.13 0.95
N ARG A 145 37.32 3.06 1.74
CA ARG A 145 38.39 2.58 2.66
C ARG A 145 39.39 1.63 2.05
N GLN A 146 39.19 1.14 0.83
CA GLN A 146 40.02 0.10 0.23
C GLN A 146 41.16 0.59 -0.70
N LYS A 147 41.20 1.89 -1.07
CA LYS A 147 42.38 2.44 -1.77
C LYS A 147 42.72 3.82 -1.17
N GLY A 148 43.65 3.79 -0.24
CA GLY A 148 44.21 4.97 0.38
C GLY A 148 44.90 5.86 -0.64
N GLY A 149 44.68 7.14 -0.47
CA GLY A 149 45.35 8.20 -1.20
C GLY A 149 44.50 9.45 -1.15
N ILE A 150 44.91 10.44 -0.36
CA ILE A 150 44.28 11.75 -0.33
C ILE A 150 44.40 12.35 -1.73
N GLY A 151 43.25 12.44 -2.45
CA GLY A 151 43.15 13.24 -3.66
C GLY A 151 42.87 12.54 -5.00
N LEU A 152 42.79 11.21 -5.08
CA LEU A 152 42.48 10.50 -6.32
C LEU A 152 41.04 9.94 -6.28
N ARG A 153 40.07 10.62 -6.92
CA ARG A 153 38.73 10.10 -7.21
C ARG A 153 38.89 8.88 -8.13
N GLY A 154 38.48 7.70 -7.66
CA GLY A 154 38.42 6.50 -8.49
C GLY A 154 37.32 6.60 -9.57
N PRO A 155 37.43 5.89 -10.71
CA PRO A 155 36.42 5.91 -11.78
C PRO A 155 35.01 5.53 -11.29
N GLY A 156 34.90 4.70 -10.25
CA GLY A 156 33.62 4.34 -9.62
C GLY A 156 32.96 5.46 -8.84
N GLU A 157 33.74 6.35 -8.21
CA GLU A 157 33.21 7.52 -7.49
C GLU A 157 32.61 8.57 -8.45
N ALA A 158 33.28 8.80 -9.59
CA ALA A 158 32.80 9.72 -10.61
C ALA A 158 31.49 9.24 -11.23
N GLN A 159 31.35 7.94 -11.45
CA GLN A 159 30.13 7.34 -11.98
C GLN A 159 28.97 7.43 -10.97
N LEU A 160 29.23 7.12 -9.70
CA LEU A 160 28.25 7.23 -8.63
C LEU A 160 27.75 8.67 -8.44
N GLU A 161 28.64 9.66 -8.49
CA GLU A 161 28.26 11.07 -8.40
C GLU A 161 27.41 11.49 -9.60
N THR A 162 27.73 10.97 -10.78
CA THR A 162 26.92 11.18 -11.99
C THR A 162 25.54 10.56 -11.85
N ASP A 163 25.44 9.32 -11.39
CA ASP A 163 24.15 8.63 -11.18
C ASP A 163 23.30 9.36 -10.14
N ARG A 164 23.89 9.79 -9.03
CA ARG A 164 23.21 10.62 -8.02
C ARG A 164 22.68 11.92 -8.60
N ARG A 165 23.46 12.59 -9.45
CA ARG A 165 23.04 13.83 -10.09
C ARG A 165 21.89 13.58 -11.07
N LEU A 166 21.94 12.52 -11.83
CA LEU A 166 20.86 12.13 -12.74
C LEU A 166 19.56 11.81 -11.99
N ILE A 167 19.64 11.03 -10.90
CA ILE A 167 18.48 10.73 -10.05
C ILE A 167 17.89 12.00 -9.44
N LYS A 168 18.72 12.90 -8.87
CA LYS A 168 18.24 14.18 -8.34
C LYS A 168 17.56 15.04 -9.40
N LYS A 169 18.14 15.10 -10.61
CA LYS A 169 17.54 15.82 -11.74
C LYS A 169 16.20 15.22 -12.12
N ARG A 170 16.11 13.87 -12.16
CA ARG A 170 14.86 13.17 -12.49
C ARG A 170 13.78 13.42 -11.43
N ILE A 171 14.13 13.33 -10.14
CA ILE A 171 13.25 13.67 -9.01
C ILE A 171 12.71 15.11 -9.15
N SER A 172 13.59 16.08 -9.42
CA SER A 172 13.17 17.49 -9.61
C SER A 172 12.20 17.65 -10.79
N THR A 173 12.48 16.96 -11.91
CA THR A 173 11.60 16.99 -13.09
C THR A 173 10.22 16.38 -12.78
N ILE A 174 10.18 15.27 -12.03
CA ILE A 174 8.93 14.62 -11.64
C ILE A 174 8.12 15.51 -10.71
N ASN A 175 8.76 16.10 -9.68
CA ASN A 175 8.08 17.03 -8.77
C ASN A 175 7.43 18.19 -9.53
N ALA A 176 8.16 18.84 -10.46
CA ALA A 176 7.61 19.93 -11.26
C ALA A 176 6.42 19.50 -12.15
N ARG A 177 6.36 18.23 -12.56
CA ARG A 177 5.20 17.69 -13.29
C ARG A 177 4.03 17.41 -12.36
N LEU A 178 4.28 16.87 -11.18
CA LEU A 178 3.25 16.62 -10.17
C LEU A 178 2.64 17.93 -9.69
N ASP A 179 3.42 18.99 -9.49
CA ASP A 179 2.94 20.33 -9.13
C ASP A 179 1.92 20.86 -10.17
N LYS A 180 2.22 20.69 -11.47
CA LYS A 180 1.28 21.07 -12.54
C LYS A 180 -0.02 20.28 -12.52
N VAL A 181 0.07 18.96 -12.23
CA VAL A 181 -1.13 18.11 -12.10
C VAL A 181 -1.97 18.56 -10.90
N ALA A 182 -1.32 18.90 -9.77
CA ALA A 182 -1.99 19.42 -8.59
C ALA A 182 -2.72 20.75 -8.87
N GLU A 183 -2.09 21.68 -9.63
CA GLU A 183 -2.74 22.92 -10.06
C GLU A 183 -3.99 22.67 -10.92
N GLN A 184 -3.92 21.77 -11.89
CA GLN A 184 -5.07 21.40 -12.73
C GLN A 184 -6.20 20.76 -11.90
N ARG A 185 -5.85 19.90 -10.94
CA ARG A 185 -6.84 19.33 -10.01
C ARG A 185 -7.53 20.41 -9.18
N ASN A 186 -6.78 21.36 -8.65
CA ASN A 186 -7.33 22.46 -7.87
C ASN A 186 -8.30 23.32 -8.68
N GLN A 187 -8.01 23.57 -9.96
CA GLN A 187 -8.94 24.29 -10.85
C GLN A 187 -10.23 23.50 -11.09
N ASN A 188 -10.12 22.21 -11.42
CA ASN A 188 -11.27 21.33 -11.63
C ASN A 188 -12.13 21.18 -10.35
N ARG A 189 -11.49 21.25 -9.17
CA ARG A 189 -12.15 21.18 -7.88
C ARG A 189 -12.99 22.41 -7.61
N ARG A 190 -12.46 23.62 -7.82
CA ARG A 190 -13.20 24.87 -7.63
C ARG A 190 -14.48 24.86 -8.48
N ALA A 191 -14.43 24.31 -9.70
CA ALA A 191 -15.59 24.15 -10.55
C ALA A 191 -16.62 23.17 -9.98
N ARG A 192 -16.19 22.11 -9.27
CA ARG A 192 -17.06 21.11 -8.62
C ARG A 192 -17.70 21.64 -7.33
N GLN A 193 -16.97 22.38 -6.52
CA GLN A 193 -17.48 22.99 -5.29
C GLN A 193 -18.63 23.98 -5.56
N ASN A 194 -18.61 24.64 -6.70
CA ASN A 194 -19.71 25.51 -7.14
C ASN A 194 -21.01 24.74 -7.43
N GLN A 195 -20.97 23.41 -7.59
CA GLN A 195 -22.16 22.56 -7.87
C GLN A 195 -22.75 21.89 -6.61
N ARG A 196 -22.18 22.14 -5.41
CA ARG A 196 -22.65 21.58 -4.12
C ARG A 196 -22.95 20.06 -4.13
N THR A 197 -22.21 19.28 -4.94
CA THR A 197 -22.40 17.82 -4.98
C THR A 197 -21.57 17.18 -3.88
N PRO A 198 -22.17 16.49 -2.89
CA PRO A 198 -21.43 15.85 -1.80
C PRO A 198 -20.42 14.84 -2.31
N CYS A 199 -19.25 14.79 -1.66
CA CYS A 199 -18.15 13.92 -1.99
C CYS A 199 -17.91 12.90 -0.87
N VAL A 200 -17.92 11.61 -1.19
CA VAL A 200 -17.74 10.51 -0.24
C VAL A 200 -16.56 9.67 -0.65
N ALA A 201 -15.58 9.49 0.24
CA ALA A 201 -14.39 8.69 -0.02
C ALA A 201 -14.44 7.34 0.70
N LEU A 202 -14.16 6.26 -0.03
CA LEU A 202 -13.98 4.92 0.53
C LEU A 202 -12.55 4.78 1.04
N ILE A 203 -12.40 4.54 2.32
CA ILE A 203 -11.12 4.25 2.96
C ILE A 203 -11.15 2.86 3.60
N GLY A 204 -10.02 2.29 3.91
CA GLY A 204 -9.94 1.01 4.62
C GLY A 204 -8.76 0.17 4.19
N TYR A 205 -8.57 -0.92 4.89
CA TYR A 205 -7.46 -1.84 4.65
C TYR A 205 -7.53 -2.47 3.26
N THR A 206 -6.39 -2.96 2.73
CA THR A 206 -6.37 -3.73 1.48
C THR A 206 -7.28 -4.94 1.61
N ASN A 207 -7.96 -5.29 0.53
CA ASN A 207 -8.90 -6.41 0.47
C ASN A 207 -10.13 -6.33 1.40
N ALA A 208 -10.45 -5.18 2.02
CA ALA A 208 -11.67 -5.01 2.80
C ALA A 208 -12.96 -4.96 1.94
N GLY A 209 -12.82 -4.88 0.62
CA GLY A 209 -13.92 -4.87 -0.34
C GLY A 209 -14.37 -3.46 -0.78
N LYS A 210 -13.49 -2.44 -0.68
CA LYS A 210 -13.77 -1.07 -1.12
C LYS A 210 -14.21 -0.99 -2.58
N SER A 211 -13.42 -1.54 -3.49
CA SER A 211 -13.71 -1.51 -4.93
C SER A 211 -14.94 -2.33 -5.30
N THR A 212 -15.24 -3.42 -4.56
CA THR A 212 -16.47 -4.18 -4.70
C THR A 212 -17.68 -3.33 -4.30
N LEU A 213 -17.60 -2.61 -3.17
CA LEU A 213 -18.64 -1.70 -2.72
C LEU A 213 -18.80 -0.54 -3.70
N PHE A 214 -17.70 0.05 -4.17
CA PHE A 214 -17.70 1.10 -5.20
C PHE A 214 -18.44 0.66 -6.46
N ASN A 215 -18.12 -0.50 -7.02
CA ASN A 215 -18.78 -1.04 -8.21
C ASN A 215 -20.27 -1.27 -7.98
N ARG A 216 -20.63 -1.79 -6.80
CA ARG A 216 -22.02 -2.01 -6.43
C ARG A 216 -22.82 -0.70 -6.40
N LEU A 217 -22.29 0.33 -5.78
CA LEU A 217 -22.96 1.61 -5.63
C LEU A 217 -23.00 2.41 -6.94
N THR A 218 -21.93 2.36 -7.74
CA THR A 218 -21.82 3.14 -8.98
C THR A 218 -22.31 2.41 -10.23
N ARG A 219 -22.66 1.10 -10.10
CA ARG A 219 -22.98 0.21 -11.21
C ARG A 219 -21.89 0.19 -12.29
N SER A 220 -20.63 0.29 -11.87
CA SER A 220 -19.46 0.28 -12.73
C SER A 220 -18.72 -1.05 -12.64
N GLU A 221 -17.88 -1.33 -13.63
CA GLU A 221 -17.03 -2.52 -13.69
C GLU A 221 -15.55 -2.13 -13.50
N VAL A 222 -15.23 -1.47 -12.38
CA VAL A 222 -13.82 -1.27 -12.03
C VAL A 222 -13.22 -2.63 -11.67
N TYR A 223 -11.99 -2.87 -12.11
CA TYR A 223 -11.30 -4.12 -11.85
C TYR A 223 -11.25 -4.44 -10.34
N VAL A 224 -11.85 -5.55 -9.97
CA VAL A 224 -11.83 -6.10 -8.61
C VAL A 224 -11.09 -7.42 -8.66
N ALA A 225 -10.05 -7.55 -7.87
CA ALA A 225 -9.33 -8.80 -7.68
C ALA A 225 -9.16 -9.07 -6.19
N ASP A 226 -9.13 -10.33 -5.82
CA ASP A 226 -8.76 -10.77 -4.47
C ASP A 226 -7.24 -10.70 -4.29
N GLN A 227 -6.70 -9.49 -4.49
CA GLN A 227 -5.28 -9.16 -4.45
C GLN A 227 -5.08 -7.86 -3.68
N LEU A 228 -3.97 -7.77 -2.96
CA LEU A 228 -3.61 -6.54 -2.28
C LEU A 228 -3.30 -5.44 -3.31
N PHE A 229 -3.72 -4.21 -3.00
CA PHE A 229 -3.57 -3.05 -3.89
C PHE A 229 -4.21 -3.23 -5.28
N ALA A 230 -5.41 -3.83 -5.34
CA ALA A 230 -6.16 -3.94 -6.60
C ALA A 230 -6.43 -2.56 -7.22
N THR A 231 -6.69 -1.54 -6.38
CA THR A 231 -6.82 -0.14 -6.78
C THR A 231 -5.62 0.65 -6.26
N LEU A 232 -4.87 1.29 -7.17
CA LEU A 232 -3.81 2.24 -6.86
C LEU A 232 -4.19 3.67 -7.23
N ASP A 233 -4.76 3.85 -8.40
CA ASP A 233 -5.24 5.15 -8.87
C ASP A 233 -6.65 5.40 -8.34
N PRO A 234 -6.93 6.54 -7.65
CA PRO A 234 -8.27 6.85 -7.19
C PRO A 234 -9.22 6.93 -8.37
N THR A 235 -10.37 6.36 -8.20
CA THR A 235 -11.43 6.41 -9.22
C THR A 235 -12.63 7.14 -8.64
N SER A 236 -13.02 8.26 -9.26
CA SER A 236 -14.21 8.99 -8.88
C SER A 236 -15.38 8.75 -9.86
N ARG A 237 -16.59 8.56 -9.33
CA ARG A 237 -17.81 8.37 -10.13
C ARG A 237 -18.99 9.07 -9.46
N ARG A 238 -19.90 9.54 -10.29
CA ARG A 238 -21.20 9.99 -9.81
C ARG A 238 -22.04 8.76 -9.47
N CYS A 239 -22.67 8.80 -8.30
CA CYS A 239 -23.56 7.77 -7.80
C CYS A 239 -24.87 8.44 -7.36
N TYR A 240 -26.00 7.85 -7.75
CA TYR A 240 -27.30 8.32 -7.30
C TYR A 240 -27.73 7.56 -6.05
N ILE A 241 -27.96 8.30 -4.97
CA ILE A 241 -28.49 7.76 -3.71
C ILE A 241 -29.98 8.12 -3.63
N PRO A 242 -30.87 7.14 -3.43
CA PRO A 242 -32.29 7.41 -3.26
C PRO A 242 -32.54 8.48 -2.17
N GLU A 243 -33.43 9.40 -2.45
CA GLU A 243 -33.83 10.50 -1.56
C GLU A 243 -32.76 11.55 -1.22
N LEU A 244 -31.48 11.31 -1.53
CA LEU A 244 -30.37 12.27 -1.36
C LEU A 244 -30.00 12.93 -2.71
N GLY A 245 -30.07 12.17 -3.81
CA GLY A 245 -29.68 12.64 -5.13
C GLY A 245 -28.26 12.15 -5.51
N ASN A 246 -27.56 12.96 -6.32
CA ASN A 246 -26.25 12.61 -6.81
C ASN A 246 -25.15 12.96 -5.80
N ILE A 247 -24.24 12.01 -5.59
CA ILE A 247 -23.00 12.21 -4.85
C ILE A 247 -21.82 11.87 -5.76
N ILE A 248 -20.62 12.30 -5.39
CA ILE A 248 -19.36 11.83 -5.96
C ILE A 248 -18.78 10.78 -5.01
N LEU A 249 -18.65 9.55 -5.48
CA LEU A 249 -18.01 8.47 -4.74
C LEU A 249 -16.58 8.30 -5.24
N ILE A 250 -15.63 8.17 -4.32
CA ILE A 250 -14.20 8.00 -4.63
C ILE A 250 -13.73 6.68 -4.04
N ASP A 251 -13.21 5.77 -4.89
CA ASP A 251 -12.46 4.59 -4.45
C ASP A 251 -10.99 4.97 -4.27
N THR A 252 -10.41 4.64 -3.13
CA THR A 252 -9.03 4.99 -2.78
C THR A 252 -8.13 3.78 -2.69
N VAL A 253 -6.83 4.04 -2.65
CA VAL A 253 -5.80 3.01 -2.40
C VAL A 253 -6.08 2.31 -1.08
N GLY A 254 -5.96 0.98 -1.05
CA GLY A 254 -6.04 0.22 0.20
C GLY A 254 -4.83 0.47 1.09
N PHE A 255 -5.07 0.63 2.38
CA PHE A 255 -4.00 0.73 3.36
C PHE A 255 -3.46 -0.65 3.73
N ILE A 256 -2.20 -0.72 4.11
CA ILE A 256 -1.52 -1.90 4.63
C ILE A 256 -0.62 -1.49 5.78
N ARG A 257 -0.34 -2.41 6.69
CA ARG A 257 0.62 -2.17 7.76
C ARG A 257 2.02 -1.88 7.23
N HIS A 258 2.74 -1.04 7.94
CA HIS A 258 4.13 -0.68 7.60
C HIS A 258 4.31 -0.16 6.18
N LEU A 259 3.33 0.63 5.69
CA LEU A 259 3.53 1.42 4.48
C LEU A 259 4.76 2.31 4.65
N PRO A 260 5.74 2.24 3.73
CA PRO A 260 6.90 3.11 3.82
C PRO A 260 6.50 4.59 3.84
N PRO A 261 7.05 5.41 4.77
CA PRO A 261 6.70 6.83 4.89
C PRO A 261 6.91 7.62 3.59
N ASP A 262 7.90 7.22 2.79
CA ASP A 262 8.16 7.85 1.48
C ASP A 262 7.05 7.54 0.47
N LEU A 263 6.40 6.37 0.58
CA LEU A 263 5.22 6.03 -0.20
C LEU A 263 4.01 6.84 0.26
N VAL A 264 3.75 6.94 1.56
CA VAL A 264 2.66 7.78 2.10
C VAL A 264 2.81 9.21 1.59
N LYS A 265 4.03 9.77 1.62
CA LYS A 265 4.31 11.11 1.09
C LYS A 265 4.13 11.21 -0.43
N ALA A 266 4.53 10.19 -1.20
CA ALA A 266 4.37 10.19 -2.65
C ALA A 266 2.90 10.13 -3.06
N PHE A 267 2.10 9.36 -2.32
CA PHE A 267 0.66 9.21 -2.53
C PHE A 267 -0.19 10.24 -1.78
N LYS A 268 0.44 11.16 -1.02
CA LYS A 268 -0.29 12.22 -0.32
C LYS A 268 -1.22 13.00 -1.25
N ALA A 269 -0.76 13.35 -2.44
CA ALA A 269 -1.59 14.05 -3.43
C ALA A 269 -2.81 13.21 -3.90
N THR A 270 -2.67 11.89 -3.96
CA THR A 270 -3.76 10.95 -4.29
C THR A 270 -4.72 10.81 -3.10
N LEU A 271 -4.18 10.81 -1.88
CA LEU A 271 -4.94 10.78 -0.63
C LEU A 271 -5.54 12.15 -0.27
N GLU A 272 -5.06 13.25 -0.87
CA GLU A 272 -5.66 14.59 -0.74
C GLU A 272 -7.11 14.65 -1.21
N GLU A 273 -7.52 13.81 -2.17
CA GLU A 273 -8.94 13.68 -2.52
C GLU A 273 -9.76 13.09 -1.37
N THR A 274 -9.15 12.26 -0.52
CA THR A 274 -9.77 11.70 0.69
C THR A 274 -9.96 12.78 1.75
N ILE A 275 -8.95 13.64 1.95
CA ILE A 275 -8.97 14.73 2.94
C ILE A 275 -10.06 15.78 2.62
N GLN A 276 -10.51 15.82 1.38
CA GLN A 276 -11.48 16.80 0.88
C GLN A 276 -12.88 16.25 0.70
N ALA A 277 -13.10 15.02 1.14
CA ALA A 277 -14.42 14.42 1.16
C ALA A 277 -15.26 15.04 2.27
N ASP A 278 -16.58 15.10 2.06
CA ASP A 278 -17.54 15.51 3.07
C ASP A 278 -17.81 14.39 4.08
N LEU A 279 -17.56 13.15 3.66
CA LEU A 279 -17.75 11.95 4.49
C LEU A 279 -16.74 10.86 4.09
N LEU A 280 -16.16 10.20 5.08
CA LEU A 280 -15.34 9.00 4.91
C LEU A 280 -16.18 7.75 5.18
N LEU A 281 -16.16 6.79 4.24
CA LEU A 281 -16.67 5.43 4.47
C LEU A 281 -15.52 4.50 4.79
N HIS A 282 -15.34 4.19 6.07
CA HIS A 282 -14.31 3.25 6.51
C HIS A 282 -14.79 1.82 6.33
N VAL A 283 -14.37 1.18 5.23
CA VAL A 283 -14.74 -0.20 4.91
C VAL A 283 -13.82 -1.16 5.65
N ILE A 284 -14.43 -2.02 6.46
CA ILE A 284 -13.77 -2.97 7.38
C ILE A 284 -14.22 -4.37 7.02
N ASP A 285 -13.30 -5.31 6.89
CA ASP A 285 -13.62 -6.72 6.72
C ASP A 285 -14.10 -7.31 8.05
N GLN A 286 -15.40 -7.59 8.16
CA GLN A 286 -15.99 -8.13 9.39
C GLN A 286 -15.52 -9.55 9.70
N HIS A 287 -15.15 -10.31 8.68
CA HIS A 287 -14.68 -11.69 8.84
C HIS A 287 -13.22 -11.78 9.30
N ASP A 288 -12.41 -10.73 9.08
CA ASP A 288 -10.99 -10.76 9.45
C ASP A 288 -10.81 -10.71 10.98
N PRO A 289 -10.13 -11.70 11.60
CA PRO A 289 -9.86 -11.70 13.03
C PRO A 289 -9.01 -10.51 13.49
N LYS A 290 -8.20 -9.92 12.59
CA LYS A 290 -7.33 -8.76 12.86
C LYS A 290 -7.99 -7.41 12.54
N ARG A 291 -9.32 -7.38 12.31
CA ARG A 291 -10.05 -6.16 11.92
C ARG A 291 -9.83 -4.96 12.86
N HIS A 292 -9.65 -5.20 14.17
CA HIS A 292 -9.40 -4.12 15.12
C HIS A 292 -8.05 -3.45 14.89
N GLU A 293 -7.00 -4.25 14.72
CA GLU A 293 -5.66 -3.76 14.43
C GLU A 293 -5.57 -3.07 13.06
N GLN A 294 -6.28 -3.61 12.06
CA GLN A 294 -6.39 -2.99 10.73
C GLN A 294 -7.13 -1.64 10.79
N LYS A 295 -8.19 -1.58 11.58
CA LYS A 295 -8.97 -0.35 11.80
C LYS A 295 -8.09 0.75 12.42
N GLU A 296 -7.32 0.42 13.46
CA GLU A 296 -6.37 1.34 14.09
C GLU A 296 -5.29 1.80 13.11
N ALA A 297 -4.68 0.90 12.35
CA ALA A 297 -3.68 1.25 11.36
C ALA A 297 -4.22 2.21 10.27
N VAL A 298 -5.48 2.08 9.87
CA VAL A 298 -6.13 3.01 8.94
C VAL A 298 -6.35 4.37 9.60
N ARG A 299 -6.78 4.41 10.86
CA ARG A 299 -6.98 5.66 11.60
C ARG A 299 -5.69 6.44 11.76
N ASP A 300 -4.60 5.76 12.16
CA ASP A 300 -3.28 6.38 12.30
C ASP A 300 -2.86 7.10 11.01
N ILE A 301 -3.10 6.47 9.85
CA ILE A 301 -2.77 7.06 8.55
C ILE A 301 -3.69 8.25 8.22
N ILE A 302 -4.98 8.16 8.52
CA ILE A 302 -5.93 9.26 8.29
C ILE A 302 -5.57 10.47 9.17
N ASP A 303 -5.16 10.24 10.42
CA ASP A 303 -4.68 11.28 11.33
C ASP A 303 -3.37 11.90 10.83
N GLU A 304 -2.40 11.09 10.36
CA GLU A 304 -1.15 11.58 9.74
C GLU A 304 -1.42 12.45 8.49
N LEU A 305 -2.49 12.15 7.76
CA LEU A 305 -2.93 12.94 6.61
C LEU A 305 -3.66 14.24 6.99
N GLY A 306 -4.04 14.42 8.26
CA GLY A 306 -4.82 15.56 8.74
C GLY A 306 -6.31 15.48 8.39
N ALA A 307 -6.85 14.29 8.23
CA ALA A 307 -8.26 14.02 7.92
C ALA A 307 -9.03 13.38 9.10
N GLY A 308 -8.44 13.34 10.29
CA GLY A 308 -9.05 12.71 11.48
C GLY A 308 -10.34 13.37 11.96
N ASP A 309 -10.52 14.67 11.67
CA ASP A 309 -11.71 15.43 12.04
C ASP A 309 -12.89 15.27 11.06
N LEU A 310 -12.68 14.61 9.92
CA LEU A 310 -13.76 14.40 8.94
C LEU A 310 -14.82 13.45 9.47
N PRO A 311 -16.11 13.69 9.17
CA PRO A 311 -17.17 12.75 9.47
C PRO A 311 -16.85 11.36 8.90
N MET A 312 -17.05 10.31 9.70
CA MET A 312 -16.73 8.94 9.30
C MET A 312 -17.89 8.00 9.63
N LEU A 313 -18.25 7.16 8.65
CA LEU A 313 -19.19 6.04 8.81
C LEU A 313 -18.41 4.73 8.67
N GLU A 314 -18.46 3.87 9.67
CA GLU A 314 -17.85 2.53 9.61
C GLU A 314 -18.75 1.58 8.83
N VAL A 315 -18.21 0.94 7.79
CA VAL A 315 -18.92 -0.05 6.97
C VAL A 315 -18.30 -1.41 7.19
N TYR A 316 -18.94 -2.24 8.00
CA TYR A 316 -18.50 -3.62 8.26
C TYR A 316 -19.01 -4.51 7.14
N ASN A 317 -18.09 -4.84 6.24
CA ASN A 317 -18.36 -5.58 5.01
C ASN A 317 -18.10 -7.08 5.18
N LYS A 318 -18.54 -7.87 4.20
CA LYS A 318 -18.37 -9.33 4.11
C LYS A 318 -19.15 -10.12 5.17
N ILE A 319 -20.31 -9.63 5.61
CA ILE A 319 -21.19 -10.38 6.54
C ILE A 319 -21.65 -11.71 5.95
N ASP A 320 -21.66 -11.85 4.61
CA ASP A 320 -21.97 -13.10 3.92
C ASP A 320 -21.01 -14.26 4.25
N LEU A 321 -19.84 -13.97 4.81
CA LEU A 321 -18.88 -14.97 5.28
C LEU A 321 -19.12 -15.38 6.74
N LEU A 322 -20.05 -14.73 7.46
CA LEU A 322 -20.34 -14.97 8.87
C LEU A 322 -21.74 -15.55 9.03
N PRO A 323 -21.89 -16.86 9.29
CA PRO A 323 -23.20 -17.48 9.48
C PRO A 323 -23.99 -16.81 10.63
N GLY A 324 -25.25 -16.50 10.38
CA GLY A 324 -26.16 -15.89 11.36
C GLY A 324 -25.98 -14.37 11.58
N THR A 325 -25.11 -13.70 10.85
CA THR A 325 -24.99 -12.24 10.88
C THR A 325 -25.95 -11.63 9.86
N THR A 326 -26.73 -10.64 10.30
CA THR A 326 -27.68 -9.89 9.46
C THR A 326 -27.19 -8.46 9.25
N ALA A 327 -27.63 -7.85 8.18
CA ALA A 327 -27.37 -6.42 7.94
C ALA A 327 -28.08 -5.55 8.97
N GLU A 328 -27.35 -4.61 9.57
CA GLU A 328 -27.85 -3.76 10.64
C GLU A 328 -27.16 -2.39 10.63
N THR A 329 -27.86 -1.36 11.11
CA THR A 329 -27.30 -0.02 11.33
C THR A 329 -27.22 0.27 12.83
N TYR A 330 -26.10 0.80 13.26
CA TYR A 330 -25.86 1.26 14.64
C TYR A 330 -25.75 2.77 14.65
N SER A 331 -26.43 3.41 15.61
CA SER A 331 -26.42 4.86 15.79
C SER A 331 -25.80 5.23 17.14
N ASP A 332 -25.32 6.48 17.22
CA ASP A 332 -24.86 7.06 18.48
C ASP A 332 -26.05 7.46 19.39
N GLU A 333 -25.77 8.07 20.53
CA GLU A 333 -26.75 8.54 21.50
C GLU A 333 -27.70 9.61 20.94
N ASN A 334 -27.31 10.29 19.85
CA ASN A 334 -28.09 11.30 19.15
C ASN A 334 -28.90 10.74 17.98
N GLY A 335 -28.87 9.42 17.78
CA GLY A 335 -29.53 8.75 16.67
C GLY A 335 -28.77 8.84 15.34
N LYS A 336 -27.56 9.41 15.31
CA LYS A 336 -26.76 9.56 14.10
C LYS A 336 -26.08 8.23 13.73
N PRO A 337 -26.18 7.75 12.47
CA PRO A 337 -25.53 6.51 12.05
C PRO A 337 -24.00 6.57 12.21
N VAL A 338 -23.42 5.59 12.91
CA VAL A 338 -21.95 5.46 13.10
C VAL A 338 -21.40 4.19 12.46
N ARG A 339 -22.25 3.18 12.25
CA ARG A 339 -21.84 1.90 11.68
C ARG A 339 -22.96 1.26 10.89
N VAL A 340 -22.60 0.64 9.76
CA VAL A 340 -23.49 -0.20 8.96
C VAL A 340 -22.82 -1.54 8.69
N GLN A 341 -23.56 -2.64 8.90
CA GLN A 341 -23.12 -3.99 8.53
C GLN A 341 -23.77 -4.39 7.21
N LEU A 342 -22.97 -4.88 6.27
CA LEU A 342 -23.43 -5.22 4.92
C LEU A 342 -22.54 -6.26 4.22
N SER A 343 -23.03 -6.79 3.11
CA SER A 343 -22.23 -7.52 2.13
C SER A 343 -22.24 -6.77 0.79
N SER A 344 -21.08 -6.25 0.40
CA SER A 344 -20.93 -5.64 -0.92
C SER A 344 -21.07 -6.68 -2.05
N ARG A 345 -20.85 -7.96 -1.76
CA ARG A 345 -20.95 -9.06 -2.72
C ARG A 345 -22.40 -9.46 -2.97
N SER A 346 -23.18 -9.76 -1.95
CA SER A 346 -24.59 -10.14 -2.08
C SER A 346 -25.50 -8.94 -2.33
N GLY A 347 -25.15 -7.77 -1.79
CA GLY A 347 -25.96 -6.55 -1.79
C GLY A 347 -26.82 -6.41 -0.55
N GLU A 348 -26.75 -7.34 0.38
CA GLU A 348 -27.43 -7.25 1.66
C GLU A 348 -26.93 -6.05 2.46
N GLY A 349 -27.85 -5.24 3.02
CA GLY A 349 -27.53 -4.04 3.78
C GLY A 349 -27.25 -2.77 2.95
N ILE A 350 -27.21 -2.83 1.61
CA ILE A 350 -27.04 -1.63 0.77
C ILE A 350 -28.16 -0.61 0.99
N PRO A 351 -29.44 -0.97 1.13
CA PRO A 351 -30.49 0.01 1.47
C PRO A 351 -30.25 0.72 2.82
N LEU A 352 -29.67 0.02 3.81
CA LEU A 352 -29.32 0.62 5.10
C LEU A 352 -28.17 1.64 4.95
N LEU A 353 -27.19 1.34 4.09
CA LEU A 353 -26.12 2.28 3.76
C LEU A 353 -26.69 3.54 3.08
N TYR A 354 -27.65 3.41 2.18
CA TYR A 354 -28.30 4.56 1.54
C TYR A 354 -29.03 5.45 2.56
N ALA A 355 -29.76 4.85 3.49
CA ALA A 355 -30.41 5.60 4.57
C ALA A 355 -29.39 6.34 5.45
N ALA A 356 -28.30 5.66 5.86
CA ALA A 356 -27.24 6.28 6.65
C ALA A 356 -26.54 7.42 5.91
N LEU A 357 -26.27 7.27 4.60
CA LEU A 357 -25.67 8.33 3.78
C LEU A 357 -26.59 9.54 3.67
N LYS A 358 -27.90 9.32 3.50
CA LYS A 358 -28.89 10.41 3.48
C LYS A 358 -28.84 11.18 4.80
N ASP A 359 -28.91 10.50 5.94
CA ASP A 359 -28.95 11.15 7.25
C ASP A 359 -27.67 11.96 7.53
N LEU A 360 -26.50 11.45 7.08
CA LEU A 360 -25.21 12.10 7.32
C LEU A 360 -24.95 13.29 6.39
N LEU A 361 -25.48 13.26 5.16
CA LEU A 361 -25.18 14.26 4.12
C LEU A 361 -26.30 15.25 3.88
N SER A 362 -27.50 15.05 4.45
CA SER A 362 -28.64 15.98 4.26
C SER A 362 -28.31 17.42 4.66
N ASN A 363 -27.49 17.60 5.71
CA ASN A 363 -27.08 18.93 6.18
C ASN A 363 -25.98 19.57 5.31
N THR A 364 -25.41 18.84 4.35
CA THR A 364 -24.37 19.35 3.46
C THR A 364 -24.95 19.87 2.14
N VAL A 365 -26.22 19.56 1.86
CA VAL A 365 -26.91 19.88 0.60
C VAL A 365 -27.74 21.20 0.72
N GLU A 366 -28.01 21.67 1.94
CA GLU A 366 -28.57 23.00 2.21
C GLU A 366 -27.48 24.10 2.17
#